data_b5cfc0b1f2355cd66a9c2e5bcfb8876f
#
_entry.id   b5cfc0b1f2355cd66a9c2e5bcfb8876f
#
_cell.length_a   1.000
_cell.length_b   1.000
_cell.length_c   1.000
_cell.angle_alpha   90.00
_cell.angle_beta   90.00
_cell.angle_gamma   90.00
#
_symmetry.space_group_name_H-M   'P 1'
#
loop_
_entity.id
_entity.type
_entity.pdbx_description
1 polymer ?
#
loop_
_entity_poly.entity_id
_entity_poly.type
_entity_poly.pdbx_seq_one_letter_code
_entity_poly.pdbx_strand_id
1 'polypeptide(L)'
;MVSSQRNLKLVVAGLLLGILMSAMDNTIVATAMGTIVADLGDFDKFVWVTSAYMVTVMAGMPIFGKLSDMYGRKRFYIFGLLVFLIGSALCGIAETMVQLSVYRAIQGIGGGALMPIAFTIVFDIFPPEKRGKMTGLLGAVFGTSSVLGPLLGAYITDWFSWHWVFYINVPIGIVSLFLIVKYYHESAQHSRQKIDWAGAFTLVIAVVSLMFALELGGKEYSWDSLQIIGLFTSFALFFIVFIFTERKAEEPIISFWMFKRRLFATSQILAFLYGATFIILAVFIPIFVQAVYGGSAKTAGLILTPMMLGSVAGSAVGGVFQTKTSYRNLMFISVAAYFAGMLLLSTMTPETSRVMLTLFMILVGFGMGFSFSLLPTASIHNLDPRFRGSANSTNSFLRSLGMTLGVTIFGTIQNNVFKEELISAFKGMVGGQGNQFAGDPQQLFQSGQRSQIPEFVLDKIVQAMSTSITHIFALALIPIVISAVTIFFMGKERVEINKTIVKES
;
A
#
# COMPACT_ATOMS: atom_id res chain seq x y z
N MET A 1 16.42 29.91 -10.23
CA MET A 1 17.29 30.05 -9.06
C MET A 1 17.61 28.65 -8.54
N VAL A 2 18.86 28.22 -8.65
CA VAL A 2 19.30 26.93 -8.10
C VAL A 2 19.20 27.04 -6.59
N SER A 3 18.25 26.33 -5.96
CA SER A 3 18.18 26.25 -4.52
C SER A 3 19.50 25.65 -4.02
N SER A 4 20.10 26.28 -2.99
CA SER A 4 21.36 25.77 -2.41
C SER A 4 21.20 24.27 -2.11
N GLN A 5 22.27 23.48 -2.29
CA GLN A 5 22.24 22.02 -2.01
C GLN A 5 21.73 21.69 -0.59
N ARG A 6 21.92 22.61 0.36
CA ARG A 6 21.40 22.52 1.73
C ARG A 6 19.87 22.57 1.76
N ASN A 7 19.25 23.47 0.99
CA ASN A 7 17.79 23.60 0.92
C ASN A 7 17.17 22.36 0.29
N LEU A 8 17.81 21.74 -0.70
CA LEU A 8 17.34 20.51 -1.34
C LEU A 8 17.26 19.33 -0.35
N LYS A 9 18.27 19.18 0.52
CA LYS A 9 18.27 18.14 1.58
C LYS A 9 17.13 18.34 2.57
N LEU A 10 16.83 19.59 2.93
CA LEU A 10 15.74 19.93 3.85
C LEU A 10 14.37 19.68 3.24
N VAL A 11 14.19 19.97 1.94
CA VAL A 11 12.97 19.62 1.22
C VAL A 11 12.77 18.11 1.20
N VAL A 12 13.82 17.34 0.88
CA VAL A 12 13.75 15.87 0.90
C VAL A 12 13.39 15.36 2.30
N ALA A 13 14.00 15.89 3.35
CA ALA A 13 13.65 15.52 4.71
C ALA A 13 12.17 15.78 5.02
N GLY A 14 11.64 16.93 4.60
CA GLY A 14 10.21 17.23 4.74
C GLY A 14 9.31 16.23 3.99
N LEU A 15 9.67 15.87 2.76
CA LEU A 15 8.92 14.86 1.98
C LEU A 15 8.98 13.48 2.62
N LEU A 16 10.17 13.06 3.11
CA LEU A 16 10.37 11.78 3.78
C LEU A 16 9.53 11.68 5.06
N LEU A 17 9.47 12.76 5.86
CA LEU A 17 8.65 12.82 7.08
C LEU A 17 7.16 12.71 6.76
N GLY A 18 6.69 13.39 5.71
CA GLY A 18 5.29 13.28 5.28
C GLY A 18 4.92 11.89 4.80
N ILE A 19 5.80 11.22 4.04
CA ILE A 19 5.58 9.82 3.61
C ILE A 19 5.67 8.87 4.80
N LEU A 20 6.65 9.05 5.69
CA LEU A 20 6.80 8.24 6.91
C LEU A 20 5.51 8.26 7.72
N MET A 21 5.00 9.46 7.98
CA MET A 21 3.78 9.69 8.73
C MET A 21 2.58 8.99 8.09
N SER A 22 2.33 9.23 6.80
CA SER A 22 1.18 8.66 6.08
C SER A 22 1.27 7.13 5.93
N ALA A 23 2.47 6.59 5.70
CA ALA A 23 2.66 5.14 5.55
C ALA A 23 2.64 4.39 6.89
N MET A 24 3.14 5.01 7.95
CA MET A 24 3.14 4.44 9.30
C MET A 24 1.74 4.41 9.92
N ASP A 25 0.93 5.41 9.59
CA ASP A 25 -0.41 5.60 10.18
C ASP A 25 -1.31 4.35 10.05
N ASN A 26 -1.33 3.71 8.90
CA ASN A 26 -2.11 2.49 8.71
C ASN A 26 -1.65 1.32 9.58
N THR A 27 -0.35 1.14 9.72
CA THR A 27 0.22 0.00 10.43
C THR A 27 0.20 0.21 11.94
N ILE A 28 0.35 1.45 12.41
CA ILE A 28 0.30 1.79 13.82
C ILE A 28 -1.14 1.68 14.36
N VAL A 29 -2.14 2.12 13.60
CA VAL A 29 -3.55 2.02 13.97
C VAL A 29 -4.02 0.57 14.00
N ALA A 30 -3.58 -0.25 13.04
CA ALA A 30 -3.91 -1.68 13.01
C ALA A 30 -3.47 -2.41 14.28
N THR A 31 -2.32 -2.07 14.84
CA THR A 31 -1.83 -2.67 16.10
C THR A 31 -2.54 -2.14 17.34
N ALA A 32 -3.00 -0.89 17.31
CA ALA A 32 -3.76 -0.27 18.40
C ALA A 32 -5.25 -0.67 18.41
N MET A 33 -5.75 -1.31 17.34
CA MET A 33 -7.17 -1.53 17.14
C MET A 33 -7.83 -2.31 18.28
N GLY A 34 -7.17 -3.31 18.83
CA GLY A 34 -7.69 -4.08 19.98
C GLY A 34 -7.95 -3.20 21.21
N THR A 35 -7.02 -2.27 21.52
CA THR A 35 -7.17 -1.32 22.63
C THR A 35 -8.26 -0.29 22.33
N ILE A 36 -8.33 0.21 21.09
CA ILE A 36 -9.36 1.15 20.64
C ILE A 36 -10.77 0.55 20.80
N VAL A 37 -10.95 -0.70 20.36
CA VAL A 37 -12.22 -1.42 20.49
C VAL A 37 -12.58 -1.67 21.95
N ALA A 38 -11.61 -1.99 22.78
CA ALA A 38 -11.84 -2.21 24.21
C ALA A 38 -12.30 -0.93 24.93
N ASP A 39 -11.85 0.23 24.49
CA ASP A 39 -12.16 1.53 25.08
C ASP A 39 -13.46 2.14 24.53
N LEU A 40 -13.62 2.18 23.21
CA LEU A 40 -14.76 2.83 22.54
C LEU A 40 -15.99 1.89 22.37
N GLY A 41 -15.84 0.60 22.58
CA GLY A 41 -16.89 -0.39 22.32
C GLY A 41 -17.18 -0.60 20.83
N ASP A 42 -18.42 -0.98 20.50
CA ASP A 42 -18.94 -1.15 19.13
C ASP A 42 -18.01 -2.01 18.23
N PHE A 43 -17.71 -3.24 18.67
CA PHE A 43 -16.84 -4.18 17.94
C PHE A 43 -17.24 -4.34 16.47
N ASP A 44 -18.54 -4.31 16.16
CA ASP A 44 -19.04 -4.47 14.79
C ASP A 44 -18.63 -3.32 13.85
N LYS A 45 -18.19 -2.18 14.40
CA LYS A 45 -17.85 -0.98 13.64
C LYS A 45 -16.34 -0.75 13.46
N PHE A 46 -15.47 -1.59 14.07
CA PHE A 46 -14.01 -1.36 14.01
C PHE A 46 -13.45 -1.37 12.58
N VAL A 47 -14.06 -2.15 11.70
CA VAL A 47 -13.67 -2.25 10.28
C VAL A 47 -13.74 -0.88 9.60
N TRP A 48 -14.75 -0.06 9.94
CA TRP A 48 -14.95 1.26 9.34
C TRP A 48 -13.81 2.23 9.62
N VAL A 49 -13.12 2.10 10.75
CA VAL A 49 -11.97 2.97 11.12
C VAL A 49 -10.85 2.88 10.09
N THR A 50 -10.53 1.67 9.63
CA THR A 50 -9.48 1.45 8.63
C THR A 50 -10.00 1.71 7.22
N SER A 51 -11.22 1.24 6.91
CA SER A 51 -11.81 1.34 5.58
C SER A 51 -12.10 2.78 5.18
N ALA A 52 -12.63 3.60 6.10
CA ALA A 52 -12.90 5.01 5.83
C ALA A 52 -11.63 5.78 5.42
N TYR A 53 -10.51 5.51 6.09
CA TYR A 53 -9.23 6.09 5.72
C TYR A 53 -8.76 5.60 4.34
N MET A 54 -8.75 4.29 4.11
CA MET A 54 -8.26 3.72 2.85
C MET A 54 -9.07 4.18 1.63
N VAL A 55 -10.40 4.20 1.77
CA VAL A 55 -11.31 4.65 0.71
C VAL A 55 -11.02 6.09 0.31
N THR A 56 -10.90 7.00 1.29
CA THR A 56 -10.67 8.42 1.03
C THR A 56 -9.26 8.69 0.51
N VAL A 57 -8.24 7.95 0.98
CA VAL A 57 -6.88 7.99 0.40
C VAL A 57 -6.92 7.60 -1.06
N MET A 58 -7.53 6.46 -1.40
CA MET A 58 -7.57 5.96 -2.78
C MET A 58 -8.35 6.89 -3.71
N ALA A 59 -9.53 7.35 -3.30
CA ALA A 59 -10.34 8.26 -4.09
C ALA A 59 -9.65 9.62 -4.31
N GLY A 60 -8.91 10.09 -3.31
CA GLY A 60 -8.16 11.34 -3.36
C GLY A 60 -6.92 11.31 -4.26
N MET A 61 -6.23 10.17 -4.38
CA MET A 61 -4.96 10.09 -5.11
C MET A 61 -5.01 10.67 -6.54
N PRO A 62 -5.88 10.21 -7.45
CA PRO A 62 -5.93 10.73 -8.81
C PRO A 62 -6.33 12.20 -8.86
N ILE A 63 -7.26 12.61 -8.01
CA ILE A 63 -7.79 13.98 -7.94
C ILE A 63 -6.67 14.94 -7.53
N PHE A 64 -6.00 14.67 -6.40
CA PHE A 64 -4.93 15.54 -5.90
C PHE A 64 -3.68 15.52 -6.79
N GLY A 65 -3.41 14.40 -7.45
CA GLY A 65 -2.37 14.32 -8.47
C GLY A 65 -2.62 15.31 -9.58
N LYS A 66 -3.82 15.30 -10.18
CA LYS A 66 -4.23 16.24 -11.24
C LYS A 66 -4.27 17.68 -10.75
N LEU A 67 -4.89 17.93 -9.60
CA LEU A 67 -4.97 19.28 -9.03
C LEU A 67 -3.58 19.85 -8.72
N SER A 68 -2.63 19.01 -8.29
CA SER A 68 -1.26 19.45 -8.04
C SER A 68 -0.53 19.86 -9.32
N ASP A 69 -0.79 19.22 -10.45
CA ASP A 69 -0.26 19.61 -11.76
C ASP A 69 -0.84 20.96 -12.24
N MET A 70 -2.12 21.22 -11.96
CA MET A 70 -2.83 22.43 -12.41
C MET A 70 -2.52 23.67 -11.55
N TYR A 71 -2.55 23.51 -10.22
CA TYR A 71 -2.51 24.63 -9.28
C TYR A 71 -1.25 24.71 -8.43
N GLY A 72 -0.35 23.75 -8.58
CA GLY A 72 0.93 23.73 -7.88
C GLY A 72 1.08 22.63 -6.85
N ARG A 73 2.19 21.96 -6.93
CA ARG A 73 2.52 20.80 -6.06
C ARG A 73 2.74 21.20 -4.63
N LYS A 74 3.38 22.35 -4.38
CA LYS A 74 3.58 22.89 -3.03
C LYS A 74 2.26 23.09 -2.31
N ARG A 75 1.29 23.71 -2.98
CA ARG A 75 -0.01 24.04 -2.40
C ARG A 75 -0.77 22.78 -2.00
N PHE A 76 -0.83 21.79 -2.89
CA PHE A 76 -1.56 20.56 -2.63
C PHE A 76 -0.84 19.62 -1.68
N TYR A 77 0.48 19.63 -1.62
CA TYR A 77 1.23 18.91 -0.59
C TYR A 77 0.99 19.51 0.81
N ILE A 78 1.03 20.83 0.93
CA ILE A 78 0.70 21.56 2.17
C ILE A 78 -0.75 21.32 2.59
N PHE A 79 -1.69 21.38 1.65
CA PHE A 79 -3.09 21.03 1.88
C PHE A 79 -3.23 19.61 2.43
N GLY A 80 -2.59 18.63 1.77
CA GLY A 80 -2.57 17.24 2.22
C GLY A 80 -2.02 17.08 3.64
N LEU A 81 -0.89 17.73 3.96
CA LEU A 81 -0.32 17.72 5.31
C LEU A 81 -1.29 18.32 6.34
N LEU A 82 -1.87 19.48 6.06
CA LEU A 82 -2.78 20.15 6.99
C LEU A 82 -4.04 19.31 7.26
N VAL A 83 -4.69 18.81 6.21
CA VAL A 83 -5.89 17.96 6.35
C VAL A 83 -5.57 16.66 7.08
N PHE A 84 -4.40 16.04 6.78
CA PHE A 84 -3.95 14.83 7.49
C PHE A 84 -3.73 15.12 8.98
N LEU A 85 -3.06 16.21 9.33
CA LEU A 85 -2.80 16.60 10.72
C LEU A 85 -4.08 16.94 11.50
N ILE A 86 -4.99 17.69 10.87
CA ILE A 86 -6.30 17.99 11.47
C ILE A 86 -7.06 16.67 11.71
N GLY A 87 -7.16 15.81 10.71
CA GLY A 87 -7.80 14.51 10.85
C GLY A 87 -7.15 13.65 11.94
N SER A 88 -5.80 13.64 12.01
CA SER A 88 -5.07 12.90 13.03
C SER A 88 -5.34 13.45 14.45
N ALA A 89 -5.35 14.78 14.62
CA ALA A 89 -5.68 15.40 15.89
C ALA A 89 -7.13 15.11 16.31
N LEU A 90 -8.08 15.14 15.36
CA LEU A 90 -9.46 14.75 15.60
C LEU A 90 -9.60 13.28 16.00
N CYS A 91 -8.87 12.37 15.35
CA CYS A 91 -8.86 10.95 15.74
C CYS A 91 -8.41 10.77 17.20
N GLY A 92 -7.46 11.59 17.66
CA GLY A 92 -6.97 11.55 19.02
C GLY A 92 -7.97 12.06 20.10
N ILE A 93 -9.08 12.68 19.72
CA ILE A 93 -10.15 13.11 20.63
C ILE A 93 -11.46 12.37 20.39
N ALA A 94 -11.45 11.28 19.61
CA ALA A 94 -12.66 10.53 19.33
C ALA A 94 -13.17 9.78 20.56
N GLU A 95 -14.46 9.88 20.82
CA GLU A 95 -15.16 9.23 21.95
C GLU A 95 -16.05 8.05 21.50
N THR A 96 -16.23 7.88 20.18
CA THR A 96 -17.01 6.77 19.62
C THR A 96 -16.36 6.24 18.34
N MET A 97 -16.61 4.97 18.00
CA MET A 97 -16.14 4.35 16.75
C MET A 97 -16.62 5.11 15.50
N VAL A 98 -17.83 5.66 15.52
CA VAL A 98 -18.37 6.44 14.40
C VAL A 98 -17.59 7.75 14.22
N GLN A 99 -17.34 8.49 15.33
CA GLN A 99 -16.52 9.70 15.27
C GLN A 99 -15.13 9.38 14.76
N LEU A 100 -14.49 8.33 15.28
CA LEU A 100 -13.17 7.89 14.84
C LEU A 100 -13.16 7.58 13.34
N SER A 101 -14.17 6.86 12.83
CA SER A 101 -14.29 6.54 11.40
C SER A 101 -14.43 7.79 10.52
N VAL A 102 -15.24 8.77 10.93
CA VAL A 102 -15.39 10.04 10.21
C VAL A 102 -14.08 10.84 10.21
N TYR A 103 -13.40 10.90 11.36
CA TYR A 103 -12.13 11.60 11.47
C TYR A 103 -11.02 10.91 10.66
N ARG A 104 -11.05 9.57 10.58
CA ARG A 104 -10.20 8.79 9.70
C ARG A 104 -10.46 9.09 8.21
N ALA A 105 -11.72 9.29 7.82
CA ALA A 105 -12.03 9.71 6.45
C ALA A 105 -11.41 11.09 6.13
N ILE A 106 -11.51 12.05 7.06
CA ILE A 106 -10.86 13.36 6.89
C ILE A 106 -9.34 13.22 6.78
N GLN A 107 -8.73 12.42 7.66
CA GLN A 107 -7.29 12.16 7.64
C GLN A 107 -6.87 11.52 6.31
N GLY A 108 -7.65 10.56 5.79
CA GLY A 108 -7.41 9.89 4.53
C GLY A 108 -7.46 10.82 3.31
N ILE A 109 -8.33 11.83 3.30
CA ILE A 109 -8.33 12.87 2.25
C ILE A 109 -6.94 13.52 2.16
N GLY A 110 -6.35 13.89 3.31
CA GLY A 110 -4.99 14.43 3.34
C GLY A 110 -3.94 13.42 2.88
N GLY A 111 -4.04 12.17 3.34
CA GLY A 111 -3.12 11.08 3.00
C GLY A 111 -3.03 10.79 1.50
N GLY A 112 -4.16 10.91 0.78
CA GLY A 112 -4.22 10.70 -0.67
C GLY A 112 -3.37 11.69 -1.49
N ALA A 113 -3.09 12.87 -0.96
CA ALA A 113 -2.24 13.85 -1.61
C ALA A 113 -0.74 13.61 -1.39
N LEU A 114 -0.34 13.07 -0.22
CA LEU A 114 1.04 13.11 0.24
C LEU A 114 1.99 12.29 -0.65
N MET A 115 1.69 11.01 -0.83
CA MET A 115 2.60 10.10 -1.52
C MET A 115 2.79 10.43 -3.02
N PRO A 116 1.74 10.57 -3.83
CA PRO A 116 1.90 10.86 -5.26
C PRO A 116 2.61 12.18 -5.52
N ILE A 117 2.27 13.22 -4.74
CA ILE A 117 2.84 14.55 -4.93
C ILE A 117 4.31 14.57 -4.48
N ALA A 118 4.68 13.86 -3.40
CA ALA A 118 6.07 13.78 -2.96
C ALA A 118 6.98 13.16 -4.03
N PHE A 119 6.56 12.05 -4.66
CA PHE A 119 7.28 11.48 -5.79
C PHE A 119 7.42 12.48 -6.94
N THR A 120 6.34 13.19 -7.27
CA THR A 120 6.36 14.19 -8.35
C THR A 120 7.30 15.35 -8.04
N ILE A 121 7.30 15.87 -6.80
CA ILE A 121 8.22 16.92 -6.37
C ILE A 121 9.68 16.47 -6.54
N VAL A 122 10.01 15.24 -6.14
CA VAL A 122 11.37 14.70 -6.32
C VAL A 122 11.80 14.70 -7.78
N PHE A 123 10.90 14.33 -8.70
CA PHE A 123 11.21 14.37 -10.13
C PHE A 123 11.44 15.77 -10.67
N ASP A 124 10.83 16.79 -10.08
CA ASP A 124 10.98 18.17 -10.54
C ASP A 124 12.24 18.84 -10.00
N ILE A 125 12.59 18.55 -8.75
CA ILE A 125 13.73 19.21 -8.10
C ILE A 125 15.07 18.54 -8.33
N PHE A 126 15.07 17.24 -8.74
CA PHE A 126 16.30 16.50 -8.99
C PHE A 126 16.57 16.25 -10.47
N PRO A 127 17.84 16.40 -10.89
CA PRO A 127 18.26 16.00 -12.23
C PRO A 127 18.13 14.46 -12.38
N PRO A 128 18.02 13.95 -13.62
CA PRO A 128 17.77 12.53 -13.92
C PRO A 128 18.69 11.55 -13.16
N GLU A 129 19.98 11.91 -13.00
CA GLU A 129 21.02 11.09 -12.37
C GLU A 129 20.73 10.82 -10.88
N LYS A 130 20.07 11.78 -10.20
CA LYS A 130 19.80 11.71 -8.76
C LYS A 130 18.39 11.22 -8.43
N ARG A 131 17.47 11.23 -9.41
CA ARG A 131 16.06 10.83 -9.20
C ARG A 131 15.94 9.42 -8.67
N GLY A 132 16.66 8.45 -9.27
CA GLY A 132 16.61 7.08 -8.84
C GLY A 132 17.02 6.86 -7.39
N LYS A 133 18.09 7.53 -6.94
CA LYS A 133 18.52 7.47 -5.54
C LYS A 133 17.44 8.07 -4.62
N MET A 134 16.81 9.15 -5.02
CA MET A 134 15.79 9.82 -4.20
C MET A 134 14.48 9.03 -4.17
N THR A 135 14.02 8.48 -5.29
CA THR A 135 12.85 7.60 -5.31
C THR A 135 13.08 6.31 -4.54
N GLY A 136 14.30 5.76 -4.63
CA GLY A 136 14.72 4.65 -3.79
C GLY A 136 14.62 4.96 -2.30
N LEU A 137 15.02 6.18 -1.89
CA LEU A 137 14.92 6.63 -0.51
C LEU A 137 13.45 6.80 -0.06
N LEU A 138 12.57 7.33 -0.92
CA LEU A 138 11.13 7.40 -0.63
C LEU A 138 10.52 6.00 -0.44
N GLY A 139 10.88 5.04 -1.31
CA GLY A 139 10.48 3.65 -1.17
C GLY A 139 11.01 2.98 0.10
N ALA A 140 12.25 3.32 0.50
CA ALA A 140 12.84 2.82 1.73
C ALA A 140 12.08 3.30 2.98
N VAL A 141 11.63 4.56 2.99
CA VAL A 141 10.81 5.10 4.09
C VAL A 141 9.48 4.37 4.20
N PHE A 142 8.85 4.04 3.07
CA PHE A 142 7.63 3.25 3.07
C PHE A 142 7.84 1.86 3.71
N GLY A 143 8.92 1.18 3.33
CA GLY A 143 9.31 -0.09 3.96
C GLY A 143 9.59 0.05 5.47
N THR A 144 10.35 1.08 5.87
CA THR A 144 10.67 1.35 7.27
C THR A 144 9.42 1.63 8.10
N SER A 145 8.45 2.38 7.54
CA SER A 145 7.16 2.68 8.18
C SER A 145 6.37 1.42 8.52
N SER A 146 6.42 0.41 7.65
CA SER A 146 5.71 -0.85 7.86
C SER A 146 6.26 -1.66 9.04
N VAL A 147 7.52 -1.45 9.42
CA VAL A 147 8.15 -2.07 10.62
C VAL A 147 7.96 -1.19 11.85
N LEU A 148 8.23 0.12 11.71
CA LEU A 148 8.13 1.04 12.83
C LEU A 148 6.69 1.20 13.33
N GLY A 149 5.69 1.14 12.44
CA GLY A 149 4.29 1.29 12.81
C GLY A 149 3.85 0.29 13.88
N PRO A 150 3.93 -1.02 13.67
CA PRO A 150 3.55 -2.01 14.67
C PRO A 150 4.36 -1.90 15.98
N LEU A 151 5.66 -1.63 15.90
CA LEU A 151 6.51 -1.50 17.08
C LEU A 151 6.11 -0.29 17.93
N LEU A 152 5.93 0.86 17.29
CA LEU A 152 5.52 2.09 17.96
C LEU A 152 4.07 1.99 18.45
N GLY A 153 3.19 1.36 17.67
CA GLY A 153 1.80 1.17 18.04
C GLY A 153 1.66 0.34 19.33
N ALA A 154 2.33 -0.81 19.39
CA ALA A 154 2.35 -1.63 20.59
C ALA A 154 2.95 -0.88 21.79
N TYR A 155 4.12 -0.24 21.60
CA TYR A 155 4.77 0.51 22.68
C TYR A 155 3.89 1.65 23.21
N ILE A 156 3.27 2.42 22.30
CA ILE A 156 2.42 3.57 22.67
C ILE A 156 1.16 3.08 23.41
N THR A 157 0.52 2.01 22.95
CA THR A 157 -0.68 1.47 23.60
C THR A 157 -0.40 0.84 24.95
N ASP A 158 0.77 0.23 25.14
CA ASP A 158 1.17 -0.41 26.39
C ASP A 158 1.55 0.61 27.49
N TRP A 159 2.21 1.74 27.11
CA TRP A 159 2.78 2.69 28.07
C TRP A 159 1.98 3.99 28.22
N PHE A 160 1.18 4.32 27.22
CA PHE A 160 0.37 5.53 27.18
C PHE A 160 -1.10 5.15 26.91
N SER A 161 -1.75 5.90 26.02
CA SER A 161 -3.10 5.64 25.57
C SER A 161 -3.10 5.51 24.05
N TRP A 162 -4.04 4.74 23.48
CA TRP A 162 -4.20 4.60 22.02
C TRP A 162 -4.36 5.94 21.29
N HIS A 163 -4.85 6.99 21.95
CA HIS A 163 -4.96 8.34 21.38
C HIS A 163 -3.61 8.89 20.87
N TRP A 164 -2.50 8.52 21.53
CA TRP A 164 -1.16 8.94 21.15
C TRP A 164 -0.68 8.31 19.83
N VAL A 165 -1.31 7.25 19.37
CA VAL A 165 -1.07 6.67 18.05
C VAL A 165 -1.37 7.69 16.95
N PHE A 166 -2.35 8.55 17.18
CA PHE A 166 -2.71 9.64 16.28
C PHE A 166 -1.90 10.91 16.56
N TYR A 167 -1.70 11.26 17.83
CA TYR A 167 -0.96 12.48 18.19
C TYR A 167 0.51 12.45 17.78
N ILE A 168 1.15 11.30 17.64
CA ILE A 168 2.55 11.19 17.18
C ILE A 168 2.73 11.79 15.77
N ASN A 169 1.69 11.79 14.96
CA ASN A 169 1.72 12.39 13.62
C ASN A 169 1.84 13.92 13.67
N VAL A 170 1.32 14.55 14.72
CA VAL A 170 1.25 16.02 14.81
C VAL A 170 2.65 16.65 14.82
N PRO A 171 3.57 16.29 15.74
CA PRO A 171 4.91 16.87 15.74
C PRO A 171 5.71 16.55 14.47
N ILE A 172 5.59 15.32 13.95
CA ILE A 172 6.27 14.91 12.71
C ILE A 172 5.78 15.75 11.52
N GLY A 173 4.46 15.90 11.42
CA GLY A 173 3.84 16.65 10.32
C GLY A 173 4.09 18.15 10.41
N ILE A 174 4.15 18.74 11.62
CA ILE A 174 4.52 20.16 11.80
C ILE A 174 5.95 20.39 11.30
N VAL A 175 6.90 19.51 11.63
CA VAL A 175 8.28 19.60 11.12
C VAL A 175 8.30 19.47 9.60
N SER A 176 7.57 18.49 9.03
CA SER A 176 7.44 18.35 7.57
C SER A 176 6.88 19.61 6.93
N LEU A 177 5.79 20.14 7.49
CA LEU A 177 5.11 21.35 7.01
C LEU A 177 6.07 22.56 7.03
N PHE A 178 6.79 22.78 8.14
CA PHE A 178 7.77 23.84 8.27
C PHE A 178 8.86 23.75 7.20
N LEU A 179 9.42 22.55 6.99
CA LEU A 179 10.46 22.32 6.00
C LEU A 179 9.97 22.60 4.57
N ILE A 180 8.77 22.14 4.22
CA ILE A 180 8.21 22.36 2.89
C ILE A 180 7.81 23.82 2.67
N VAL A 181 7.17 24.46 3.62
CA VAL A 181 6.76 25.86 3.51
C VAL A 181 7.98 26.76 3.32
N LYS A 182 9.04 26.56 4.11
CA LYS A 182 10.20 27.42 4.15
C LYS A 182 11.19 27.17 3.01
N TYR A 183 11.44 25.91 2.64
CA TYR A 183 12.56 25.54 1.77
C TYR A 183 12.14 25.07 0.37
N TYR A 184 10.90 24.60 0.19
CA TYR A 184 10.44 24.21 -1.13
C TYR A 184 9.91 25.42 -1.91
N HIS A 185 10.58 25.77 -2.99
CA HIS A 185 10.18 26.82 -3.92
C HIS A 185 9.84 26.16 -5.25
N GLU A 186 8.63 26.33 -5.65
CA GLU A 186 8.12 25.79 -6.91
C GLU A 186 8.52 26.68 -8.07
N SER A 187 9.09 26.09 -9.12
CA SER A 187 9.52 26.79 -10.34
C SER A 187 8.50 26.60 -11.46
N ALA A 188 7.23 26.88 -11.23
CA ALA A 188 6.25 26.44 -12.18
C ALA A 188 5.47 27.59 -12.82
N GLN A 189 5.31 27.47 -14.13
CA GLN A 189 4.24 28.10 -14.88
C GLN A 189 2.99 27.25 -14.70
N HIS A 190 2.03 27.72 -13.92
CA HIS A 190 0.74 27.06 -13.76
C HIS A 190 -0.22 27.60 -14.81
N SER A 191 -0.87 26.73 -15.56
CA SER A 191 -1.99 27.10 -16.43
C SER A 191 -3.28 26.94 -15.64
N ARG A 192 -4.07 28.02 -15.51
CA ARG A 192 -5.44 27.93 -14.97
C ARG A 192 -6.29 27.14 -15.96
N GLN A 193 -6.68 25.94 -15.56
CA GLN A 193 -7.50 25.03 -16.35
C GLN A 193 -8.80 24.74 -15.59
N LYS A 194 -9.84 24.28 -16.30
CA LYS A 194 -11.11 23.89 -15.68
C LYS A 194 -10.95 22.54 -14.99
N ILE A 195 -11.46 22.44 -13.77
CA ILE A 195 -11.49 21.16 -13.02
C ILE A 195 -12.63 20.30 -13.57
N ASP A 196 -12.35 19.03 -13.85
CA ASP A 196 -13.38 18.04 -14.15
C ASP A 196 -14.07 17.55 -12.87
N TRP A 197 -15.04 18.33 -12.39
CA TRP A 197 -15.84 17.97 -11.21
C TRP A 197 -16.70 16.73 -11.45
N ALA A 198 -17.18 16.52 -12.68
CA ALA A 198 -18.00 15.36 -13.01
C ALA A 198 -17.19 14.07 -12.99
N GLY A 199 -15.96 14.11 -13.58
CA GLY A 199 -15.02 12.99 -13.47
C GLY A 199 -14.62 12.71 -12.01
N ALA A 200 -14.31 13.77 -11.23
CA ALA A 200 -13.98 13.61 -9.81
C ALA A 200 -15.11 12.92 -9.01
N PHE A 201 -16.33 13.39 -9.17
CA PHE A 201 -17.49 12.87 -8.46
C PHE A 201 -17.80 11.41 -8.84
N THR A 202 -17.79 11.10 -10.14
CA THR A 202 -18.07 9.74 -10.62
C THR A 202 -16.96 8.76 -10.23
N LEU A 203 -15.70 9.18 -10.24
CA LEU A 203 -14.57 8.37 -9.75
C LEU A 203 -14.70 8.08 -8.25
N VAL A 204 -15.01 9.11 -7.44
CA VAL A 204 -15.19 8.93 -5.99
C VAL A 204 -16.28 7.91 -5.70
N ILE A 205 -17.46 8.03 -6.32
CA ILE A 205 -18.55 7.07 -6.07
C ILE A 205 -18.16 5.66 -6.53
N ALA A 206 -17.51 5.54 -7.70
CA ALA A 206 -17.05 4.24 -8.18
C ALA A 206 -16.07 3.60 -7.20
N VAL A 207 -15.04 4.33 -6.78
CA VAL A 207 -14.03 3.83 -5.83
C VAL A 207 -14.66 3.47 -4.48
N VAL A 208 -15.49 4.34 -3.93
CA VAL A 208 -16.18 4.14 -2.65
C VAL A 208 -17.06 2.88 -2.73
N SER A 209 -17.88 2.75 -3.78
CA SER A 209 -18.75 1.58 -3.97
C SER A 209 -17.95 0.28 -4.08
N LEU A 210 -16.85 0.27 -4.85
CA LEU A 210 -15.99 -0.90 -5.00
C LEU A 210 -15.34 -1.28 -3.66
N MET A 211 -14.79 -0.30 -2.95
CA MET A 211 -14.11 -0.54 -1.68
C MET A 211 -15.06 -1.11 -0.62
N PHE A 212 -16.27 -0.57 -0.51
CA PHE A 212 -17.27 -1.11 0.41
C PHE A 212 -17.77 -2.49 -0.02
N ALA A 213 -17.95 -2.75 -1.31
CA ALA A 213 -18.29 -4.08 -1.79
C ALA A 213 -17.24 -5.13 -1.38
N LEU A 214 -15.96 -4.78 -1.49
CA LEU A 214 -14.84 -5.67 -1.16
C LEU A 214 -14.65 -5.83 0.36
N GLU A 215 -14.89 -4.78 1.13
CA GLU A 215 -14.68 -4.80 2.59
C GLU A 215 -15.82 -5.52 3.33
N LEU A 216 -17.05 -5.32 2.91
CA LEU A 216 -18.24 -5.89 3.55
C LEU A 216 -18.58 -7.29 3.00
N GLY A 217 -18.21 -7.57 1.74
CA GLY A 217 -18.50 -8.84 1.08
C GLY A 217 -17.78 -10.02 1.72
N GLY A 218 -18.52 -11.08 2.03
CA GLY A 218 -18.00 -12.30 2.66
C GLY A 218 -17.67 -12.17 4.16
N LYS A 219 -17.83 -10.97 4.74
CA LYS A 219 -17.66 -10.69 6.17
C LYS A 219 -19.00 -10.35 6.83
N GLU A 220 -19.55 -9.17 6.53
CA GLU A 220 -20.80 -8.68 7.10
C GLU A 220 -22.02 -9.09 6.25
N TYR A 221 -21.85 -9.13 4.94
CA TYR A 221 -22.87 -9.55 3.97
C TYR A 221 -22.33 -10.65 3.06
N SER A 222 -23.17 -11.64 2.73
CA SER A 222 -22.81 -12.65 1.73
C SER A 222 -22.58 -12.00 0.35
N TRP A 223 -21.71 -12.60 -0.46
CA TRP A 223 -21.36 -12.07 -1.80
C TRP A 223 -22.56 -11.95 -2.75
N ASP A 224 -23.59 -12.76 -2.55
CA ASP A 224 -24.86 -12.79 -3.29
C ASP A 224 -25.95 -11.92 -2.69
N SER A 225 -25.66 -11.18 -1.63
CA SER A 225 -26.61 -10.25 -1.00
C SER A 225 -26.95 -9.04 -1.88
N LEU A 226 -28.18 -8.53 -1.73
CA LEU A 226 -28.63 -7.35 -2.47
C LEU A 226 -27.74 -6.11 -2.22
N GLN A 227 -27.20 -5.98 -1.01
CA GLN A 227 -26.29 -4.90 -0.62
C GLN A 227 -24.99 -4.96 -1.45
N ILE A 228 -24.34 -6.13 -1.51
CA ILE A 228 -23.07 -6.31 -2.24
C ILE A 228 -23.28 -6.21 -3.75
N ILE A 229 -24.35 -6.82 -4.29
CA ILE A 229 -24.71 -6.68 -5.71
C ILE A 229 -25.02 -5.22 -6.04
N GLY A 230 -25.73 -4.51 -5.16
CA GLY A 230 -26.01 -3.08 -5.32
C GLY A 230 -24.74 -2.22 -5.36
N LEU A 231 -23.77 -2.51 -4.50
CA LEU A 231 -22.48 -1.82 -4.49
C LEU A 231 -21.66 -2.10 -5.74
N PHE A 232 -21.59 -3.35 -6.22
CA PHE A 232 -20.92 -3.67 -7.49
C PHE A 232 -21.64 -3.06 -8.71
N THR A 233 -22.96 -3.01 -8.68
CA THR A 233 -23.75 -2.35 -9.74
C THR A 233 -23.49 -0.85 -9.74
N SER A 234 -23.47 -0.22 -8.56
CA SER A 234 -23.10 1.20 -8.39
C SER A 234 -21.69 1.45 -8.93
N PHE A 235 -20.72 0.62 -8.53
CA PHE A 235 -19.35 0.71 -9.07
C PHE A 235 -19.34 0.66 -10.59
N ALA A 236 -19.97 -0.37 -11.20
CA ALA A 236 -19.98 -0.57 -12.65
C ALA A 236 -20.62 0.63 -13.37
N LEU A 237 -21.77 1.11 -12.88
CA LEU A 237 -22.48 2.25 -13.44
C LEU A 237 -21.61 3.51 -13.40
N PHE A 238 -21.12 3.90 -12.21
CA PHE A 238 -20.35 5.12 -12.06
C PHE A 238 -18.97 5.04 -12.72
N PHE A 239 -18.37 3.86 -12.81
CA PHE A 239 -17.12 3.67 -13.55
C PHE A 239 -17.32 3.83 -15.07
N ILE A 240 -18.44 3.32 -15.61
CA ILE A 240 -18.80 3.53 -17.01
C ILE A 240 -19.05 5.03 -17.27
N VAL A 241 -19.83 5.69 -16.40
CA VAL A 241 -20.08 7.13 -16.51
C VAL A 241 -18.76 7.91 -16.41
N PHE A 242 -17.87 7.54 -15.50
CA PHE A 242 -16.53 8.13 -15.38
C PHE A 242 -15.75 8.03 -16.71
N ILE A 243 -15.71 6.86 -17.34
CA ILE A 243 -15.02 6.69 -18.64
C ILE A 243 -15.59 7.62 -19.71
N PHE A 244 -16.92 7.77 -19.76
CA PHE A 244 -17.54 8.68 -20.73
C PHE A 244 -17.27 10.15 -20.43
N THR A 245 -17.28 10.54 -19.16
CA THR A 245 -16.99 11.91 -18.71
C THR A 245 -15.53 12.28 -19.03
N GLU A 246 -14.60 11.42 -18.67
CA GLU A 246 -13.16 11.61 -18.91
C GLU A 246 -12.79 11.72 -20.40
N ARG A 247 -13.51 11.00 -21.27
CA ARG A 247 -13.32 11.10 -22.72
C ARG A 247 -13.77 12.43 -23.32
N LYS A 248 -14.68 13.12 -22.64
CA LYS A 248 -15.22 14.43 -23.07
C LYS A 248 -14.58 15.62 -22.35
N ALA A 249 -13.91 15.37 -21.22
CA ALA A 249 -13.29 16.41 -20.42
C ALA A 249 -12.13 17.08 -21.17
N GLU A 250 -12.06 18.42 -21.11
CA GLU A 250 -10.91 19.20 -21.62
C GLU A 250 -9.64 18.84 -20.85
N GLU A 251 -9.77 18.65 -19.52
CA GLU A 251 -8.67 18.34 -18.61
C GLU A 251 -9.03 17.14 -17.71
N PRO A 252 -8.95 15.92 -18.25
CA PRO A 252 -9.32 14.71 -17.54
C PRO A 252 -8.43 14.46 -16.32
N ILE A 253 -9.00 13.85 -15.27
CA ILE A 253 -8.26 13.43 -14.05
C ILE A 253 -7.27 12.32 -14.41
N ILE A 254 -7.75 11.31 -15.15
CA ILE A 254 -6.93 10.23 -15.67
C ILE A 254 -6.88 10.34 -17.19
N SER A 255 -5.81 10.86 -17.72
CA SER A 255 -5.67 11.06 -19.17
C SER A 255 -5.48 9.73 -19.91
N PHE A 256 -6.54 9.19 -20.51
CA PHE A 256 -6.51 7.90 -21.21
C PHE A 256 -5.53 7.82 -22.37
N TRP A 257 -5.14 8.95 -22.98
CA TRP A 257 -4.13 8.97 -24.04
C TRP A 257 -2.76 8.47 -23.53
N MET A 258 -2.44 8.61 -22.22
CA MET A 258 -1.20 8.10 -21.63
C MET A 258 -1.11 6.58 -21.74
N PHE A 259 -2.23 5.86 -21.66
CA PHE A 259 -2.29 4.41 -21.82
C PHE A 259 -1.95 3.92 -23.24
N LYS A 260 -1.98 4.79 -24.24
CA LYS A 260 -1.46 4.48 -25.58
C LYS A 260 0.07 4.39 -25.58
N ARG A 261 0.74 4.99 -24.60
CA ARG A 261 2.18 4.87 -24.42
C ARG A 261 2.49 3.55 -23.76
N ARG A 262 3.22 2.69 -24.45
CA ARG A 262 3.55 1.33 -24.04
C ARG A 262 4.20 1.26 -22.65
N LEU A 263 5.19 2.13 -22.39
CA LEU A 263 5.88 2.18 -21.10
C LEU A 263 4.95 2.59 -19.97
N PHE A 264 4.07 3.57 -20.19
CA PHE A 264 3.07 3.99 -19.21
C PHE A 264 2.09 2.85 -18.90
N ALA A 265 1.43 2.28 -19.93
CA ALA A 265 0.44 1.22 -19.73
C ALA A 265 1.02 0.02 -18.97
N THR A 266 2.19 -0.45 -19.38
CA THR A 266 2.85 -1.58 -18.70
C THR A 266 3.24 -1.25 -17.27
N SER A 267 3.70 -0.03 -16.98
CA SER A 267 4.02 0.37 -15.61
C SER A 267 2.77 0.43 -14.70
N GLN A 268 1.60 0.78 -15.24
CA GLN A 268 0.33 0.78 -14.49
C GLN A 268 -0.14 -0.64 -14.18
N ILE A 269 -0.10 -1.55 -15.16
CA ILE A 269 -0.44 -2.97 -14.96
C ILE A 269 0.49 -3.60 -13.92
N LEU A 270 1.79 -3.34 -14.03
CA LEU A 270 2.78 -3.84 -13.07
C LEU A 270 2.56 -3.26 -11.66
N ALA A 271 2.22 -1.98 -11.53
CA ALA A 271 1.90 -1.38 -10.23
C ALA A 271 0.72 -2.10 -9.55
N PHE A 272 -0.34 -2.41 -10.30
CA PHE A 272 -1.49 -3.17 -9.83
C PHE A 272 -1.10 -4.59 -9.40
N LEU A 273 -0.39 -5.35 -10.23
CA LEU A 273 -0.03 -6.74 -9.95
C LEU A 273 0.96 -6.86 -8.78
N TYR A 274 1.96 -5.98 -8.71
CA TYR A 274 2.88 -5.93 -7.58
C TYR A 274 2.19 -5.49 -6.29
N GLY A 275 1.20 -4.60 -6.37
CA GLY A 275 0.36 -4.24 -5.23
C GLY A 275 -0.41 -5.45 -4.72
N ALA A 276 -1.10 -6.17 -5.61
CA ALA A 276 -1.92 -7.34 -5.27
C ALA A 276 -1.13 -8.47 -4.60
N THR A 277 0.13 -8.65 -4.99
CA THR A 277 1.00 -9.71 -4.41
C THR A 277 1.76 -9.26 -3.16
N PHE A 278 2.08 -7.96 -3.04
CA PHE A 278 2.75 -7.42 -1.85
C PHE A 278 1.93 -7.56 -0.58
N ILE A 279 0.66 -7.21 -0.66
CA ILE A 279 -0.21 -7.21 0.53
C ILE A 279 -0.38 -8.61 1.13
N ILE A 280 -0.32 -9.64 0.31
CA ILE A 280 -0.39 -11.04 0.74
C ILE A 280 0.74 -11.33 1.73
N LEU A 281 1.95 -10.91 1.42
CA LEU A 281 3.11 -11.11 2.29
C LEU A 281 2.98 -10.33 3.60
N ALA A 282 2.55 -9.07 3.50
CA ALA A 282 2.40 -8.21 4.66
C ALA A 282 1.33 -8.70 5.65
N VAL A 283 0.30 -9.39 5.16
CA VAL A 283 -0.81 -9.92 5.98
C VAL A 283 -0.54 -11.35 6.43
N PHE A 284 -0.19 -12.25 5.51
CA PHE A 284 -0.19 -13.69 5.81
C PHE A 284 1.11 -14.22 6.42
N ILE A 285 2.25 -13.55 6.22
CA ILE A 285 3.49 -13.94 6.93
C ILE A 285 3.37 -13.70 8.45
N PRO A 286 2.88 -12.57 8.96
CA PRO A 286 2.61 -12.41 10.39
C PRO A 286 1.64 -13.45 10.94
N ILE A 287 0.59 -13.79 10.19
CA ILE A 287 -0.37 -14.84 10.59
C ILE A 287 0.33 -16.19 10.65
N PHE A 288 1.15 -16.53 9.64
CA PHE A 288 1.93 -17.77 9.64
C PHE A 288 2.82 -17.89 10.89
N VAL A 289 3.54 -16.80 11.22
CA VAL A 289 4.45 -16.80 12.37
C VAL A 289 3.70 -16.96 13.70
N GLN A 290 2.55 -16.32 13.85
CA GLN A 290 1.75 -16.44 15.06
C GLN A 290 1.07 -17.81 15.15
N ALA A 291 0.44 -18.25 14.08
CA ALA A 291 -0.36 -19.46 14.04
C ALA A 291 0.51 -20.72 14.04
N VAL A 292 1.52 -20.76 13.16
CA VAL A 292 2.33 -21.97 12.94
C VAL A 292 3.48 -22.06 13.94
N TYR A 293 4.27 -20.99 14.09
CA TYR A 293 5.43 -21.00 15.00
C TYR A 293 5.09 -20.64 16.45
N GLY A 294 3.85 -20.26 16.76
CA GLY A 294 3.46 -19.84 18.11
C GLY A 294 4.12 -18.52 18.54
N GLY A 295 4.52 -17.68 17.60
CA GLY A 295 5.16 -16.40 17.86
C GLY A 295 4.17 -15.37 18.40
N SER A 296 4.68 -14.37 19.13
CA SER A 296 3.91 -13.20 19.55
C SER A 296 3.71 -12.24 18.38
N ALA A 297 2.76 -11.29 18.49
CA ALA A 297 2.57 -10.22 17.53
C ALA A 297 3.88 -9.41 17.28
N LYS A 298 4.71 -9.24 18.33
CA LYS A 298 6.03 -8.61 18.22
C LYS A 298 6.98 -9.40 17.32
N THR A 299 7.06 -10.73 17.49
CA THR A 299 7.91 -11.59 16.64
C THR A 299 7.39 -11.64 15.21
N ALA A 300 6.08 -11.63 15.02
CA ALA A 300 5.44 -11.60 13.72
C ALA A 300 5.74 -10.28 12.96
N GLY A 301 5.72 -9.14 13.66
CA GLY A 301 6.12 -7.85 13.07
C GLY A 301 7.61 -7.81 12.69
N LEU A 302 8.48 -8.33 13.58
CA LEU A 302 9.92 -8.37 13.33
C LEU A 302 10.32 -9.23 12.13
N ILE A 303 9.56 -10.28 11.80
CA ILE A 303 9.84 -11.16 10.66
C ILE A 303 9.63 -10.46 9.32
N LEU A 304 8.88 -9.36 9.27
CA LEU A 304 8.75 -8.53 8.07
C LEU A 304 10.00 -7.66 7.81
N THR A 305 10.80 -7.42 8.84
CA THR A 305 12.00 -6.54 8.74
C THR A 305 12.97 -6.99 7.65
N PRO A 306 13.35 -8.27 7.51
CA PRO A 306 14.21 -8.74 6.43
C PRO A 306 13.66 -8.45 5.04
N MET A 307 12.34 -8.63 4.83
CA MET A 307 11.68 -8.28 3.57
C MET A 307 11.79 -6.78 3.28
N MET A 308 11.57 -5.94 4.29
CA MET A 308 11.67 -4.49 4.14
C MET A 308 13.10 -4.04 3.83
N LEU A 309 14.10 -4.62 4.49
CA LEU A 309 15.51 -4.36 4.17
C LEU A 309 15.87 -4.81 2.75
N GLY A 310 15.36 -5.99 2.35
CA GLY A 310 15.48 -6.47 0.97
C GLY A 310 14.85 -5.48 -0.02
N SER A 311 13.67 -4.94 0.28
CA SER A 311 12.97 -3.99 -0.59
C SER A 311 13.71 -2.64 -0.71
N VAL A 312 14.30 -2.18 0.38
CA VAL A 312 15.19 -1.00 0.37
C VAL A 312 16.39 -1.22 -0.54
N ALA A 313 17.04 -2.38 -0.43
CA ALA A 313 18.17 -2.74 -1.28
C ALA A 313 17.77 -2.83 -2.77
N GLY A 314 16.66 -3.51 -3.07
CA GLY A 314 16.11 -3.61 -4.43
C GLY A 314 15.73 -2.25 -5.02
N SER A 315 15.09 -1.39 -4.22
CA SER A 315 14.72 -0.03 -4.63
C SER A 315 15.97 0.83 -4.91
N ALA A 316 16.99 0.75 -4.06
CA ALA A 316 18.25 1.46 -4.25
C ALA A 316 18.98 0.99 -5.51
N VAL A 317 19.09 -0.34 -5.72
CA VAL A 317 19.70 -0.93 -6.93
C VAL A 317 18.92 -0.49 -8.16
N GLY A 318 17.60 -0.65 -8.19
CA GLY A 318 16.75 -0.20 -9.30
C GLY A 318 16.94 1.27 -9.61
N GLY A 319 16.93 2.11 -8.57
CA GLY A 319 17.12 3.56 -8.68
C GLY A 319 18.47 3.97 -9.26
N VAL A 320 19.55 3.29 -8.86
CA VAL A 320 20.91 3.58 -9.37
C VAL A 320 21.12 3.07 -10.81
N PHE A 321 20.63 1.89 -11.11
CA PHE A 321 20.90 1.25 -12.40
C PHE A 321 19.95 1.68 -13.53
N GLN A 322 18.85 2.41 -13.26
CA GLN A 322 17.92 2.89 -14.30
C GLN A 322 18.55 3.86 -15.32
N THR A 323 19.72 4.45 -15.00
CA THR A 323 20.48 5.28 -15.93
C THR A 323 21.44 4.45 -16.79
N LYS A 324 21.75 3.21 -16.37
CA LYS A 324 22.72 2.34 -17.04
C LYS A 324 22.05 1.32 -17.95
N THR A 325 20.84 0.86 -17.60
CA THR A 325 20.09 -0.13 -18.37
C THR A 325 18.61 0.21 -18.44
N SER A 326 17.87 -0.49 -19.32
CA SER A 326 16.46 -0.22 -19.55
C SER A 326 15.60 -0.60 -18.34
N TYR A 327 14.44 0.09 -18.18
CA TYR A 327 13.43 -0.29 -17.19
C TYR A 327 13.04 -1.76 -17.31
N ARG A 328 12.87 -2.23 -18.56
CA ARG A 328 12.52 -3.63 -18.85
C ARG A 328 13.50 -4.61 -18.26
N ASN A 329 14.81 -4.42 -18.48
CA ASN A 329 15.82 -5.34 -17.98
C ASN A 329 15.88 -5.37 -16.45
N LEU A 330 15.74 -4.22 -15.80
CA LEU A 330 15.70 -4.14 -14.34
C LEU A 330 14.42 -4.80 -13.78
N MET A 331 13.28 -4.64 -14.44
CA MET A 331 12.05 -5.30 -14.05
C MET A 331 12.09 -6.82 -14.29
N PHE A 332 12.87 -7.33 -15.25
CA PHE A 332 13.13 -8.77 -15.36
C PHE A 332 13.93 -9.31 -14.17
N ILE A 333 14.95 -8.58 -13.70
CA ILE A 333 15.69 -8.95 -12.49
C ILE A 333 14.74 -8.94 -11.28
N SER A 334 13.91 -7.90 -11.18
CA SER A 334 12.87 -7.76 -10.16
C SER A 334 11.95 -8.97 -10.13
N VAL A 335 11.30 -9.29 -11.26
CA VAL A 335 10.31 -10.37 -11.31
C VAL A 335 10.93 -11.74 -11.12
N ALA A 336 12.17 -11.96 -11.56
CA ALA A 336 12.89 -13.22 -11.36
C ALA A 336 13.19 -13.45 -9.86
N ALA A 337 13.72 -12.44 -9.15
CA ALA A 337 13.97 -12.52 -7.72
C ALA A 337 12.65 -12.65 -6.92
N TYR A 338 11.61 -11.91 -7.34
CA TYR A 338 10.29 -11.96 -6.71
C TYR A 338 9.62 -13.33 -6.88
N PHE A 339 9.65 -13.88 -8.11
CA PHE A 339 9.13 -15.21 -8.41
C PHE A 339 9.86 -16.30 -7.61
N ALA A 340 11.20 -16.27 -7.62
CA ALA A 340 12.00 -17.25 -6.87
C ALA A 340 11.70 -17.21 -5.37
N GLY A 341 11.61 -16.01 -4.79
CA GLY A 341 11.27 -15.85 -3.38
C GLY A 341 9.85 -16.30 -3.04
N MET A 342 8.86 -15.97 -3.89
CA MET A 342 7.47 -16.40 -3.70
C MET A 342 7.34 -17.92 -3.89
N LEU A 343 8.05 -18.52 -4.83
CA LEU A 343 8.10 -19.97 -5.01
C LEU A 343 8.67 -20.65 -3.76
N LEU A 344 9.75 -20.13 -3.19
CA LEU A 344 10.31 -20.66 -1.94
C LEU A 344 9.32 -20.52 -0.77
N LEU A 345 8.60 -19.40 -0.65
CA LEU A 345 7.56 -19.24 0.36
C LEU A 345 6.39 -20.21 0.18
N SER A 346 6.05 -20.57 -1.06
CA SER A 346 4.99 -21.56 -1.32
C SER A 346 5.34 -23.00 -0.91
N THR A 347 6.63 -23.28 -0.68
CA THR A 347 7.11 -24.59 -0.23
C THR A 347 7.33 -24.70 1.27
N MET A 348 6.95 -23.68 2.04
CA MET A 348 7.10 -23.68 3.50
C MET A 348 6.23 -24.76 4.16
N THR A 349 6.76 -25.32 5.24
CA THR A 349 6.10 -26.26 6.13
C THR A 349 6.19 -25.77 7.58
N PRO A 350 5.45 -26.33 8.53
CA PRO A 350 5.59 -25.98 9.94
C PRO A 350 7.04 -26.16 10.47
N GLU A 351 7.82 -27.05 9.88
CA GLU A 351 9.20 -27.36 10.26
C GLU A 351 10.23 -26.43 9.59
N THR A 352 9.80 -25.57 8.67
CA THR A 352 10.71 -24.61 7.99
C THR A 352 11.39 -23.72 9.01
N SER A 353 12.72 -23.69 9.01
CA SER A 353 13.46 -22.89 9.99
C SER A 353 13.24 -21.38 9.79
N ARG A 354 13.25 -20.62 10.91
CA ARG A 354 13.13 -19.16 10.86
C ARG A 354 14.21 -18.49 10.01
N VAL A 355 15.39 -19.10 9.92
CA VAL A 355 16.50 -18.62 9.09
C VAL A 355 16.13 -18.75 7.61
N MET A 356 15.58 -19.89 7.18
CA MET A 356 15.12 -20.07 5.81
C MET A 356 14.03 -19.06 5.44
N LEU A 357 13.03 -18.91 6.32
CA LEU A 357 11.98 -17.90 6.14
C LEU A 357 12.58 -16.49 5.99
N THR A 358 13.56 -16.12 6.81
CA THR A 358 14.25 -14.84 6.73
C THR A 358 14.93 -14.65 5.36
N LEU A 359 15.63 -15.66 4.84
CA LEU A 359 16.27 -15.62 3.53
C LEU A 359 15.27 -15.48 2.39
N PHE A 360 14.14 -16.21 2.45
CA PHE A 360 13.05 -16.10 1.48
C PHE A 360 12.46 -14.70 1.48
N MET A 361 12.25 -14.12 2.65
CA MET A 361 11.73 -12.78 2.82
C MET A 361 12.68 -11.70 2.27
N ILE A 362 14.00 -11.83 2.46
CA ILE A 362 14.98 -10.93 1.86
C ILE A 362 14.90 -10.98 0.33
N LEU A 363 14.83 -12.18 -0.25
CA LEU A 363 14.77 -12.37 -1.69
C LEU A 363 13.50 -11.77 -2.31
N VAL A 364 12.35 -12.05 -1.69
CA VAL A 364 11.06 -11.48 -2.09
C VAL A 364 11.10 -9.95 -2.00
N GLY A 365 11.57 -9.43 -0.87
CA GLY A 365 11.72 -8.00 -0.65
C GLY A 365 12.61 -7.35 -1.68
N PHE A 366 13.77 -7.93 -1.96
CA PHE A 366 14.70 -7.44 -2.98
C PHE A 366 14.03 -7.37 -4.36
N GLY A 367 13.38 -8.44 -4.79
CA GLY A 367 12.66 -8.46 -6.07
C GLY A 367 11.58 -7.38 -6.15
N MET A 368 10.76 -7.27 -5.13
CA MET A 368 9.67 -6.31 -5.08
C MET A 368 10.15 -4.85 -4.99
N GLY A 369 11.30 -4.62 -4.33
CA GLY A 369 11.85 -3.29 -4.08
C GLY A 369 12.07 -2.47 -5.35
N PHE A 370 12.47 -3.11 -6.45
CA PHE A 370 12.63 -2.44 -7.75
C PHE A 370 11.36 -1.70 -8.19
N SER A 371 10.19 -2.26 -7.92
CA SER A 371 8.92 -1.67 -8.33
C SER A 371 8.64 -0.32 -7.68
N PHE A 372 9.17 -0.06 -6.48
CA PHE A 372 8.96 1.22 -5.78
C PHE A 372 9.77 2.38 -6.40
N SER A 373 10.91 2.10 -7.01
CA SER A 373 11.72 3.13 -7.66
C SER A 373 11.47 3.22 -9.16
N LEU A 374 11.27 2.08 -9.83
CA LEU A 374 11.20 2.03 -11.29
C LEU A 374 9.82 2.38 -11.85
N LEU A 375 8.72 1.87 -11.25
CA LEU A 375 7.39 2.07 -11.83
C LEU A 375 6.93 3.53 -11.77
N PRO A 376 7.11 4.30 -10.67
CA PRO A 376 6.84 5.73 -10.68
C PRO A 376 7.70 6.48 -11.70
N THR A 377 8.99 6.11 -11.85
CA THR A 377 9.88 6.75 -12.84
C THR A 377 9.46 6.42 -14.26
N ALA A 378 9.13 5.17 -14.55
CA ALA A 378 8.66 4.73 -15.87
C ALA A 378 7.33 5.37 -16.25
N SER A 379 6.42 5.57 -15.29
CA SER A 379 5.10 6.17 -15.54
C SER A 379 5.19 7.62 -16.04
N ILE A 380 6.22 8.36 -15.63
CA ILE A 380 6.40 9.77 -16.03
C ILE A 380 7.49 9.97 -17.09
N HIS A 381 8.10 8.87 -17.56
CA HIS A 381 9.21 8.93 -18.53
C HIS A 381 8.76 9.63 -19.81
N ASN A 382 9.52 10.67 -20.23
CA ASN A 382 9.21 11.50 -21.39
C ASN A 382 7.78 12.10 -21.42
N LEU A 383 7.17 12.33 -20.23
CA LEU A 383 5.95 13.09 -20.09
C LEU A 383 6.26 14.57 -19.82
N ASP A 384 5.42 15.44 -20.41
CA ASP A 384 5.42 16.86 -20.07
C ASP A 384 5.23 17.02 -18.54
N PRO A 385 5.96 17.93 -17.89
CA PRO A 385 5.82 18.22 -16.47
C PRO A 385 4.38 18.42 -15.98
N ARG A 386 3.50 18.93 -16.84
CA ARG A 386 2.07 19.16 -16.56
C ARG A 386 1.25 17.90 -16.31
N PHE A 387 1.75 16.72 -16.68
CA PHE A 387 1.04 15.45 -16.53
C PHE A 387 1.71 14.48 -15.54
N ARG A 388 2.82 14.88 -14.92
CA ARG A 388 3.58 14.00 -14.04
C ARG A 388 2.84 13.65 -12.75
N GLY A 389 2.12 14.60 -12.16
CA GLY A 389 1.30 14.38 -10.98
C GLY A 389 0.16 13.39 -11.26
N SER A 390 -0.58 13.62 -12.36
CA SER A 390 -1.64 12.71 -12.82
C SER A 390 -1.10 11.31 -13.13
N ALA A 391 0.06 11.19 -13.78
CA ALA A 391 0.68 9.91 -14.08
C ALA A 391 1.12 9.14 -12.82
N ASN A 392 1.76 9.82 -11.87
CA ASN A 392 2.22 9.23 -10.61
C ASN A 392 1.08 8.86 -9.68
N SER A 393 0.05 9.70 -9.62
CA SER A 393 -1.13 9.42 -8.81
C SER A 393 -1.92 8.22 -9.35
N THR A 394 -2.02 8.08 -10.69
CA THR A 394 -2.60 6.90 -11.32
C THR A 394 -1.80 5.64 -10.96
N ASN A 395 -0.46 5.71 -10.94
CA ASN A 395 0.40 4.59 -10.52
C ASN A 395 0.15 4.20 -9.06
N SER A 396 0.09 5.18 -8.16
CA SER A 396 -0.17 4.96 -6.74
C SER A 396 -1.57 4.41 -6.49
N PHE A 397 -2.58 4.95 -7.19
CA PHE A 397 -3.96 4.49 -7.14
C PHE A 397 -4.08 3.03 -7.57
N LEU A 398 -3.53 2.66 -8.73
CA LEU A 398 -3.61 1.28 -9.23
C LEU A 398 -2.85 0.31 -8.36
N ARG A 399 -1.72 0.71 -7.76
CA ARG A 399 -1.02 -0.09 -6.75
C ARG A 399 -1.90 -0.35 -5.53
N SER A 400 -2.55 0.69 -5.00
CA SER A 400 -3.44 0.57 -3.84
C SER A 400 -4.68 -0.26 -4.16
N LEU A 401 -5.26 -0.08 -5.35
CA LEU A 401 -6.35 -0.91 -5.84
C LEU A 401 -5.94 -2.40 -5.94
N GLY A 402 -4.74 -2.66 -6.45
CA GLY A 402 -4.16 -4.00 -6.47
C GLY A 402 -4.04 -4.59 -5.06
N MET A 403 -3.53 -3.81 -4.09
CA MET A 403 -3.42 -4.26 -2.69
C MET A 403 -4.79 -4.64 -2.12
N THR A 404 -5.81 -3.83 -2.32
CA THR A 404 -7.15 -4.11 -1.81
C THR A 404 -7.78 -5.35 -2.45
N LEU A 405 -7.74 -5.45 -3.77
CA LEU A 405 -8.22 -6.64 -4.48
C LEU A 405 -7.43 -7.89 -4.10
N GLY A 406 -6.11 -7.75 -3.96
CA GLY A 406 -5.22 -8.82 -3.54
C GLY A 406 -5.61 -9.39 -2.16
N VAL A 407 -5.71 -8.55 -1.14
CA VAL A 407 -6.06 -9.03 0.21
C VAL A 407 -7.46 -9.66 0.25
N THR A 408 -8.42 -9.12 -0.50
CA THR A 408 -9.79 -9.66 -0.54
C THR A 408 -9.83 -11.02 -1.23
N ILE A 409 -9.26 -11.14 -2.43
CA ILE A 409 -9.28 -12.38 -3.23
C ILE A 409 -8.51 -13.48 -2.51
N PHE A 410 -7.24 -13.22 -2.16
CA PHE A 410 -6.39 -14.22 -1.53
C PHE A 410 -6.84 -14.54 -0.10
N GLY A 411 -7.41 -13.57 0.63
CA GLY A 411 -7.99 -13.79 1.94
C GLY A 411 -9.20 -14.71 1.90
N THR A 412 -10.09 -14.51 0.92
CA THR A 412 -11.24 -15.40 0.71
C THR A 412 -10.78 -16.82 0.37
N ILE A 413 -9.80 -16.95 -0.54
CA ILE A 413 -9.25 -18.26 -0.91
C ILE A 413 -8.62 -18.94 0.30
N GLN A 414 -7.78 -18.22 1.06
CA GLN A 414 -7.13 -18.75 2.25
C GLN A 414 -8.15 -19.26 3.28
N ASN A 415 -9.20 -18.49 3.55
CA ASN A 415 -10.23 -18.85 4.50
C ASN A 415 -11.00 -20.12 4.05
N ASN A 416 -11.31 -20.24 2.76
CA ASN A 416 -11.99 -21.41 2.22
C ASN A 416 -11.10 -22.65 2.30
N VAL A 417 -9.84 -22.55 1.86
CA VAL A 417 -8.87 -23.67 1.95
C VAL A 417 -8.65 -24.07 3.40
N PHE A 418 -8.52 -23.10 4.31
CA PHE A 418 -8.36 -23.40 5.73
C PHE A 418 -9.56 -24.17 6.30
N LYS A 419 -10.79 -23.76 5.97
CA LYS A 419 -12.02 -24.47 6.39
C LYS A 419 -12.09 -25.88 5.83
N GLU A 420 -11.77 -26.07 4.55
CA GLU A 420 -11.74 -27.40 3.90
C GLU A 420 -10.71 -28.31 4.55
N GLU A 421 -9.51 -27.83 4.81
CA GLU A 421 -8.43 -28.57 5.49
C GLU A 421 -8.83 -28.93 6.92
N LEU A 422 -9.45 -28.02 7.69
CA LEU A 422 -9.97 -28.31 9.02
C LEU A 422 -11.03 -29.41 8.99
N ILE A 423 -12.04 -29.27 8.12
CA ILE A 423 -13.11 -30.28 7.98
C ILE A 423 -12.51 -31.65 7.63
N SER A 424 -11.55 -31.67 6.71
CA SER A 424 -10.84 -32.90 6.33
C SER A 424 -10.05 -33.50 7.48
N ALA A 425 -9.32 -32.69 8.25
CA ALA A 425 -8.49 -33.10 9.37
C ALA A 425 -9.29 -33.70 10.55
N PHE A 426 -10.55 -33.24 10.74
CA PHE A 426 -11.45 -33.71 11.79
C PHE A 426 -12.53 -34.69 11.30
N LYS A 427 -12.51 -35.10 10.03
CA LYS A 427 -13.42 -36.06 9.44
C LYS A 427 -13.25 -37.44 10.14
N GLY A 428 -14.30 -37.89 10.80
CA GLY A 428 -14.31 -39.17 11.55
C GLY A 428 -14.18 -39.04 13.05
N MET A 429 -14.06 -37.82 13.61
CA MET A 429 -14.14 -37.63 15.07
C MET A 429 -15.58 -37.47 15.52
N VAL A 430 -15.96 -38.25 16.50
CA VAL A 430 -17.29 -38.21 17.11
C VAL A 430 -17.41 -36.95 17.96
N GLY A 431 -18.41 -36.11 17.67
CA GLY A 431 -18.80 -35.02 18.57
C GLY A 431 -18.86 -33.60 18.04
N GLY A 432 -18.82 -33.35 16.72
CA GLY A 432 -19.10 -32.02 16.19
C GLY A 432 -18.06 -30.92 16.52
N GLN A 433 -16.94 -31.27 17.16
CA GLN A 433 -15.89 -30.33 17.60
C GLN A 433 -15.22 -29.60 16.44
N GLY A 434 -15.19 -30.16 15.22
CA GLY A 434 -14.64 -29.51 14.03
C GLY A 434 -15.38 -28.24 13.63
N ASN A 435 -16.70 -28.18 13.86
CA ASN A 435 -17.51 -27.00 13.52
C ASN A 435 -17.32 -25.84 14.52
N GLN A 436 -16.96 -26.10 15.78
CA GLN A 436 -16.67 -25.06 16.77
C GLN A 436 -15.37 -24.30 16.47
N PHE A 437 -14.40 -24.98 15.85
CA PHE A 437 -13.09 -24.38 15.48
C PHE A 437 -13.06 -23.80 14.05
N ALA A 438 -14.11 -24.04 13.25
CA ALA A 438 -14.26 -23.45 11.90
C ALA A 438 -14.69 -21.97 11.93
N GLY A 439 -14.86 -21.39 13.13
CA GLY A 439 -15.07 -19.95 13.33
C GLY A 439 -13.88 -19.09 12.89
N ASP A 440 -13.79 -17.90 13.42
CA ASP A 440 -12.69 -16.96 13.10
C ASP A 440 -11.32 -17.55 13.52
N PRO A 441 -10.43 -17.86 12.55
CA PRO A 441 -9.10 -18.42 12.86
C PRO A 441 -8.25 -17.51 13.74
N GLN A 442 -8.49 -16.20 13.73
CA GLN A 442 -7.73 -15.23 14.52
C GLN A 442 -8.05 -15.36 16.02
N GLN A 443 -9.25 -15.80 16.39
CA GLN A 443 -9.61 -16.04 17.79
C GLN A 443 -8.84 -17.23 18.40
N LEU A 444 -8.49 -18.24 17.60
CA LEU A 444 -7.73 -19.41 18.04
C LEU A 444 -6.29 -19.07 18.47
N PHE A 445 -5.77 -17.91 18.02
CA PHE A 445 -4.38 -17.51 18.26
C PHE A 445 -4.23 -16.35 19.25
N GLN A 446 -5.32 -15.90 19.88
CA GLN A 446 -5.24 -14.93 20.96
C GLN A 446 -4.45 -15.50 22.15
N SER A 447 -3.62 -14.66 22.74
CA SER A 447 -2.75 -15.01 23.86
C SER A 447 -3.56 -15.63 25.01
N GLY A 448 -3.27 -16.90 25.35
CA GLY A 448 -3.92 -17.64 26.42
C GLY A 448 -4.87 -18.75 25.98
N GLN A 449 -5.43 -18.73 24.79
CA GLN A 449 -6.30 -19.82 24.31
C GLN A 449 -5.50 -21.00 23.75
N ARG A 450 -4.35 -20.75 23.12
CA ARG A 450 -3.49 -21.79 22.53
C ARG A 450 -3.07 -22.86 23.54
N SER A 451 -2.78 -22.47 24.78
CA SER A 451 -2.38 -23.40 25.85
C SER A 451 -3.52 -24.30 26.38
N GLN A 452 -4.76 -23.97 26.05
CA GLN A 452 -5.94 -24.75 26.44
C GLN A 452 -6.37 -25.74 25.34
N ILE A 453 -5.80 -25.66 24.15
CA ILE A 453 -6.10 -26.56 23.03
C ILE A 453 -5.27 -27.85 23.21
N PRO A 454 -5.88 -29.06 23.17
CA PRO A 454 -5.14 -30.31 23.16
C PRO A 454 -4.10 -30.36 22.03
N GLU A 455 -2.89 -30.83 22.30
CA GLU A 455 -1.75 -30.84 21.37
C GLU A 455 -2.11 -31.45 20.02
N PHE A 456 -2.80 -32.60 20.02
CA PHE A 456 -3.27 -33.23 18.80
C PHE A 456 -4.21 -32.37 17.95
N VAL A 457 -5.10 -31.55 18.56
CA VAL A 457 -5.99 -30.62 17.87
C VAL A 457 -5.19 -29.43 17.33
N LEU A 458 -4.26 -28.92 18.14
CA LEU A 458 -3.38 -27.83 17.78
C LEU A 458 -2.54 -28.18 16.55
N ASP A 459 -1.94 -29.36 16.48
CA ASP A 459 -1.14 -29.81 15.34
C ASP A 459 -1.94 -29.82 14.04
N LYS A 460 -3.21 -30.29 14.08
CA LYS A 460 -4.07 -30.28 12.92
C LYS A 460 -4.42 -28.86 12.46
N ILE A 461 -4.68 -27.96 13.40
CA ILE A 461 -4.96 -26.55 13.10
C ILE A 461 -3.71 -25.88 12.48
N VAL A 462 -2.54 -26.13 13.07
CA VAL A 462 -1.24 -25.63 12.56
C VAL A 462 -0.99 -26.11 11.13
N GLN A 463 -1.23 -27.39 10.87
CA GLN A 463 -1.08 -27.97 9.54
C GLN A 463 -2.04 -27.33 8.53
N ALA A 464 -3.33 -27.23 8.87
CA ALA A 464 -4.34 -26.62 8.01
C ALA A 464 -4.02 -25.15 7.71
N MET A 465 -3.55 -24.40 8.72
CA MET A 465 -3.14 -23.02 8.57
C MET A 465 -1.90 -22.90 7.67
N SER A 466 -0.89 -23.74 7.88
CA SER A 466 0.30 -23.78 7.04
C SER A 466 -0.04 -24.07 5.59
N THR A 467 -0.85 -25.12 5.33
CA THR A 467 -1.29 -25.49 3.98
C THR A 467 -2.07 -24.37 3.31
N SER A 468 -3.03 -23.74 4.01
CA SER A 468 -3.85 -22.68 3.43
C SER A 468 -3.04 -21.44 3.06
N ILE A 469 -2.04 -21.06 3.89
CA ILE A 469 -1.18 -19.91 3.60
C ILE A 469 -0.20 -20.21 2.46
N THR A 470 0.44 -21.38 2.46
CA THR A 470 1.36 -21.73 1.36
C THR A 470 0.64 -21.91 0.04
N HIS A 471 -0.63 -22.36 0.05
CA HIS A 471 -1.48 -22.44 -1.14
C HIS A 471 -1.70 -21.06 -1.78
N ILE A 472 -1.98 -20.02 -0.99
CA ILE A 472 -2.11 -18.66 -1.55
C ILE A 472 -0.79 -18.10 -2.08
N PHE A 473 0.36 -18.45 -1.49
CA PHE A 473 1.66 -18.07 -2.06
C PHE A 473 1.91 -18.75 -3.40
N ALA A 474 1.50 -20.01 -3.56
CA ALA A 474 1.54 -20.71 -4.85
C ALA A 474 0.62 -20.04 -5.89
N LEU A 475 -0.61 -19.70 -5.51
CA LEU A 475 -1.52 -18.98 -6.40
C LEU A 475 -1.02 -17.57 -6.76
N ALA A 476 -0.30 -16.91 -5.86
CA ALA A 476 0.29 -15.59 -6.11
C ALA A 476 1.40 -15.63 -7.20
N LEU A 477 1.91 -16.81 -7.55
CA LEU A 477 2.79 -16.96 -8.72
C LEU A 477 2.08 -16.59 -10.03
N ILE A 478 0.74 -16.74 -10.11
CA ILE A 478 -0.03 -16.40 -11.32
C ILE A 478 0.12 -14.91 -11.67
N PRO A 479 -0.22 -13.94 -10.81
CA PRO A 479 -0.01 -12.52 -11.11
C PRO A 479 1.46 -12.16 -11.29
N ILE A 480 2.42 -12.88 -10.67
CA ILE A 480 3.85 -12.66 -10.89
C ILE A 480 4.26 -13.12 -12.31
N VAL A 481 3.73 -14.23 -12.81
CA VAL A 481 3.94 -14.68 -14.20
C VAL A 481 3.29 -13.69 -15.18
N ILE A 482 2.09 -13.20 -14.90
CA ILE A 482 1.45 -12.13 -15.70
C ILE A 482 2.32 -10.88 -15.71
N SER A 483 2.97 -10.55 -14.58
CA SER A 483 3.93 -9.45 -14.51
C SER A 483 5.13 -9.69 -15.41
N ALA A 484 5.69 -10.91 -15.46
CA ALA A 484 6.79 -11.25 -16.36
C ALA A 484 6.39 -11.09 -17.83
N VAL A 485 5.20 -11.53 -18.21
CA VAL A 485 4.65 -11.32 -19.56
C VAL A 485 4.46 -9.82 -19.84
N THR A 486 3.93 -9.05 -18.90
CA THR A 486 3.77 -7.60 -19.04
C THR A 486 5.11 -6.89 -19.23
N ILE A 487 6.16 -7.31 -18.50
CA ILE A 487 7.52 -6.77 -18.62
C ILE A 487 8.09 -7.05 -20.02
N PHE A 488 7.78 -8.18 -20.61
CA PHE A 488 8.20 -8.48 -21.99
C PHE A 488 7.68 -7.43 -22.98
N PHE A 489 6.46 -6.93 -22.76
CA PHE A 489 5.88 -5.84 -23.56
C PHE A 489 6.35 -4.45 -23.13
N MET A 490 7.05 -4.29 -22.03
CA MET A 490 7.65 -3.01 -21.61
C MET A 490 8.73 -2.58 -22.61
N GLY A 491 8.75 -1.31 -22.97
CA GLY A 491 9.75 -0.76 -23.88
C GLY A 491 11.19 -0.86 -23.35
N LYS A 492 12.17 -0.65 -24.22
CA LYS A 492 13.59 -0.66 -23.87
C LYS A 492 14.11 0.72 -23.42
N GLU A 493 13.21 1.62 -23.07
CA GLU A 493 13.54 2.97 -22.63
C GLU A 493 14.36 2.91 -21.32
N ARG A 494 15.23 3.89 -21.17
CA ARG A 494 16.05 4.12 -19.98
C ARG A 494 16.10 5.61 -19.66
N VAL A 495 16.53 5.96 -18.47
CA VAL A 495 16.78 7.37 -18.15
C VAL A 495 18.01 7.84 -18.94
N GLU A 496 17.80 8.76 -19.91
CA GLU A 496 18.89 9.34 -20.69
C GLU A 496 19.55 10.47 -19.90
N ILE A 497 20.87 10.41 -19.79
CA ILE A 497 21.71 11.47 -19.23
C ILE A 497 22.18 12.35 -20.39
N ASN A 498 21.66 13.54 -20.49
CA ASN A 498 22.12 14.52 -21.49
C ASN A 498 23.54 14.99 -21.10
N LYS A 499 24.57 14.39 -21.68
CA LYS A 499 25.99 14.70 -21.43
C LYS A 499 26.42 16.10 -21.88
N THR A 500 25.55 16.84 -22.59
CA THR A 500 25.90 18.15 -23.18
C THR A 500 25.96 19.27 -22.15
N ILE A 501 25.37 19.11 -20.97
CA ILE A 501 25.33 20.17 -19.92
C ILE A 501 26.52 20.09 -18.95
N VAL A 502 27.29 19.02 -18.97
CA VAL A 502 28.41 18.80 -18.00
C VAL A 502 29.73 19.41 -18.47
N LYS A 503 29.81 19.97 -19.68
CA LYS A 503 31.04 20.58 -20.21
C LYS A 503 31.16 22.08 -19.98
N GLU A 504 30.17 22.75 -19.37
CA GLU A 504 30.16 24.20 -19.15
C GLU A 504 29.91 24.60 -17.68
N SER A 505 30.22 23.73 -16.71
CA SER A 505 30.17 24.12 -15.28
C SER A 505 31.46 23.80 -14.56
#